data_6e66c9f12ca27498e1886f2da5b6dbcf
#
_entry.id   6e66c9f12ca27498e1886f2da5b6dbcf
#
_cell.length_a   1.000
_cell.length_b   1.000
_cell.length_c   1.000
_cell.angle_alpha   90.00
_cell.angle_beta   90.00
_cell.angle_gamma   90.00
#
_symmetry.space_group_name_H-M   'P 1'
#
loop_
_entity.id
_entity.type
_entity.pdbx_description
1 polymer ?
#
loop_
_entity_poly.entity_id
_entity_poly.type
_entity_poly.pdbx_seq_one_letter_code
_entity_poly.pdbx_strand_id
1 'polypeptide(L)'
;MSRTEVTSRPGPAGSPVLWSDLLGRRIRQDGMDTLGVSTQTLAEQHLAKGEWEIAGDLAEYFLDEMTRINNALFTWLEVILAFPGSGVSVDGVAEPRQVIAAMRSFGPGDGDLVAVALACDAQDLDAASARIETMRVRMAAVHDQLVWWIQHLLADIAERHSEEAVRDVVIRTYEELWRDRYAAWPQMTPVERLQISVEGMRGHLSGPRHRGDVGIIEEDDRFRMVLDPCGSCGVLRRGDPDSGRPGCDPAGTRTAHDWSWNRVGVGWYAVHSAIVMEWLPQQEGRPPMRPLDGCDTSGPCNWFIHKDPSAAPAGAP
;
A
#
# COMPACT_ATOMS: atom_id res chain seq x y z
N MET A 1 17.24 7.76 -20.71
CA MET A 1 17.51 6.47 -20.05
C MET A 1 16.16 5.87 -19.66
N SER A 2 15.93 4.60 -19.98
CA SER A 2 14.69 3.91 -19.61
C SER A 2 14.68 3.71 -18.09
N ARG A 3 13.51 3.84 -17.44
CA ARG A 3 13.32 3.60 -16.00
C ARG A 3 13.88 2.25 -15.52
N THR A 4 13.96 1.26 -16.41
CA THR A 4 14.51 -0.07 -16.15
C THR A 4 16.03 -0.07 -15.92
N GLU A 5 16.78 0.91 -16.47
CA GLU A 5 18.23 1.00 -16.28
C GLU A 5 18.64 1.72 -14.98
N VAL A 6 17.74 2.57 -14.44
CA VAL A 6 17.99 3.31 -13.19
C VAL A 6 17.85 2.38 -11.98
N THR A 7 16.93 1.42 -12.02
CA THR A 7 16.63 0.52 -10.87
C THR A 7 17.72 -0.52 -10.58
N SER A 8 18.67 -0.74 -11.48
CA SER A 8 19.80 -1.68 -11.27
C SER A 8 21.06 -0.99 -10.70
N ARG A 9 21.03 0.33 -10.50
CA ARG A 9 22.20 1.06 -10.02
C ARG A 9 22.34 0.89 -8.49
N PRO A 10 23.52 0.51 -7.99
CA PRO A 10 23.74 0.49 -6.55
C PRO A 10 23.57 1.90 -5.99
N GLY A 11 22.86 2.02 -4.87
CA GLY A 11 22.72 3.29 -4.15
C GLY A 11 24.04 3.79 -3.57
N PRO A 12 24.08 5.03 -3.06
CA PRO A 12 25.24 5.58 -2.40
C PRO A 12 25.61 4.75 -1.15
N ALA A 13 26.90 4.80 -0.79
CA ALA A 13 27.39 4.12 0.40
C ALA A 13 26.62 4.60 1.66
N GLY A 14 26.12 3.66 2.44
CA GLY A 14 25.32 3.97 3.63
C GLY A 14 23.82 4.13 3.41
N SER A 15 23.35 4.10 2.15
CA SER A 15 21.91 4.06 1.90
C SER A 15 21.31 2.76 2.42
N PRO A 16 20.13 2.81 3.08
CA PRO A 16 19.40 1.61 3.48
C PRO A 16 18.66 0.94 2.32
N VAL A 17 18.65 1.54 1.11
CA VAL A 17 17.97 1.03 -0.08
C VAL A 17 18.90 0.11 -0.84
N LEU A 18 18.76 -1.19 -0.60
CA LEU A 18 19.65 -2.22 -1.14
C LEU A 18 18.95 -3.10 -2.19
N TRP A 19 19.74 -3.74 -3.03
CA TRP A 19 19.23 -4.72 -3.98
C TRP A 19 18.78 -6.00 -3.27
N SER A 20 17.64 -6.53 -3.66
CA SER A 20 17.15 -7.83 -3.24
C SER A 20 17.12 -8.76 -4.45
N ASP A 21 17.95 -9.81 -4.45
CA ASP A 21 17.96 -10.81 -5.51
C ASP A 21 16.63 -11.56 -5.60
N LEU A 22 15.99 -11.79 -4.44
CA LEU A 22 14.72 -12.49 -4.37
C LEU A 22 13.59 -11.68 -5.01
N LEU A 23 13.62 -10.36 -4.88
CA LEU A 23 12.60 -9.46 -5.44
C LEU A 23 12.98 -8.93 -6.82
N GLY A 24 14.25 -9.08 -7.25
CA GLY A 24 14.78 -8.52 -8.48
C GLY A 24 14.70 -6.98 -8.53
N ARG A 25 14.77 -6.31 -7.38
CA ARG A 25 14.66 -4.84 -7.24
C ARG A 25 15.25 -4.34 -5.94
N ARG A 26 15.39 -3.04 -5.85
CA ARG A 26 15.80 -2.37 -4.60
C ARG A 26 14.66 -2.36 -3.59
N ILE A 27 15.02 -2.48 -2.30
CA ILE A 27 14.11 -2.38 -1.16
C ILE A 27 14.86 -1.83 0.04
N ARG A 28 14.18 -1.09 0.92
CA ARG A 28 14.77 -0.68 2.20
C ARG A 28 14.98 -1.90 3.11
N GLN A 29 16.22 -2.03 3.59
CA GLN A 29 16.67 -3.11 4.46
C GLN A 29 17.30 -2.54 5.75
N ASP A 30 16.65 -1.56 6.31
CA ASP A 30 17.07 -0.92 7.57
C ASP A 30 16.82 -1.83 8.78
N GLY A 31 17.41 -1.45 9.91
CA GLY A 31 17.17 -2.11 11.21
C GLY A 31 15.72 -1.92 11.68
N MET A 32 15.34 -2.73 12.66
CA MET A 32 13.97 -2.73 13.22
C MET A 32 13.53 -1.38 13.80
N ASP A 33 14.49 -0.57 14.26
CA ASP A 33 14.28 0.76 14.83
C ASP A 33 13.88 1.82 13.79
N THR A 34 14.27 1.64 12.53
CA THR A 34 14.01 2.58 11.45
C THR A 34 13.09 2.03 10.38
N LEU A 35 12.92 0.71 10.29
CA LEU A 35 12.12 0.05 9.26
C LEU A 35 10.69 0.61 9.16
N GLY A 36 10.07 0.94 10.28
CA GLY A 36 8.72 1.50 10.34
C GLY A 36 8.64 3.01 10.09
N VAL A 37 9.76 3.71 10.08
CA VAL A 37 9.81 5.15 9.79
C VAL A 37 9.51 5.38 8.31
N SER A 38 8.66 6.36 7.99
CA SER A 38 8.34 6.67 6.58
C SER A 38 9.61 7.01 5.79
N THR A 39 9.61 6.65 4.51
CA THR A 39 10.75 6.93 3.64
C THR A 39 10.98 8.43 3.48
N GLN A 40 9.90 9.22 3.46
CA GLN A 40 9.98 10.67 3.49
C GLN A 40 10.68 11.18 4.76
N THR A 41 10.23 10.75 5.95
CA THR A 41 10.81 11.19 7.22
C THR A 41 12.28 10.83 7.30
N LEU A 42 12.64 9.63 6.82
CA LEU A 42 14.04 9.22 6.79
C LEU A 42 14.88 10.08 5.84
N ALA A 43 14.36 10.42 4.65
CA ALA A 43 15.02 11.35 3.73
C ALA A 43 15.24 12.72 4.37
N GLU A 44 14.23 13.28 5.03
CA GLU A 44 14.32 14.56 5.76
C GLU A 44 15.37 14.50 6.90
N GLN A 45 15.50 13.38 7.60
CA GLN A 45 16.53 13.18 8.62
C GLN A 45 17.94 13.18 8.03
N HIS A 46 18.15 12.56 6.86
CA HIS A 46 19.43 12.60 6.15
C HIS A 46 19.75 13.99 5.59
N LEU A 47 18.75 14.72 5.07
CA LEU A 47 18.91 16.12 4.68
C LEU A 47 19.41 16.98 5.85
N ALA A 48 18.78 16.84 7.02
CA ALA A 48 19.16 17.60 8.23
C ALA A 48 20.60 17.30 8.72
N LYS A 49 21.15 16.14 8.38
CA LYS A 49 22.54 15.74 8.67
C LYS A 49 23.53 16.17 7.58
N GLY A 50 23.06 16.73 6.47
CA GLY A 50 23.89 17.05 5.31
C GLY A 50 24.29 15.84 4.45
N GLU A 51 23.58 14.72 4.58
CA GLU A 51 23.82 13.47 3.86
C GLU A 51 22.99 13.46 2.56
N TRP A 52 23.28 14.41 1.68
CA TRP A 52 22.47 14.77 0.51
C TRP A 52 22.28 13.64 -0.50
N GLU A 53 23.34 12.85 -0.75
CA GLU A 53 23.27 11.71 -1.68
C GLU A 53 22.31 10.62 -1.17
N ILE A 54 22.36 10.32 0.13
CA ILE A 54 21.45 9.32 0.74
C ILE A 54 20.02 9.84 0.74
N ALA A 55 19.82 11.12 1.02
CA ALA A 55 18.50 11.73 0.99
C ALA A 55 17.89 11.72 -0.42
N GLY A 56 18.67 12.00 -1.45
CA GLY A 56 18.26 11.92 -2.86
C GLY A 56 17.88 10.48 -3.25
N ASP A 57 18.66 9.49 -2.83
CA ASP A 57 18.39 8.07 -3.06
C ASP A 57 17.10 7.60 -2.36
N LEU A 58 16.87 8.07 -1.14
CA LEU A 58 15.62 7.83 -0.41
C LEU A 58 14.41 8.49 -1.08
N ALA A 59 14.57 9.70 -1.64
CA ALA A 59 13.49 10.37 -2.36
C ALA A 59 13.12 9.63 -3.65
N GLU A 60 14.12 9.09 -4.39
CA GLU A 60 13.88 8.22 -5.54
C GLU A 60 13.12 6.95 -5.12
N TYR A 61 13.58 6.29 -4.07
CA TYR A 61 12.92 5.10 -3.55
C TYR A 61 11.51 5.39 -3.03
N PHE A 62 11.29 6.53 -2.39
CA PHE A 62 9.97 6.98 -1.96
C PHE A 62 8.98 7.09 -3.13
N LEU A 63 9.42 7.70 -4.24
CA LEU A 63 8.61 7.76 -5.45
C LEU A 63 8.28 6.36 -5.99
N ASP A 64 9.27 5.45 -6.01
CA ASP A 64 9.07 4.08 -6.46
C ASP A 64 8.12 3.30 -5.56
N GLU A 65 8.26 3.43 -4.23
CA GLU A 65 7.42 2.79 -3.22
C GLU A 65 5.94 3.15 -3.43
N MET A 66 5.65 4.43 -3.54
CA MET A 66 4.29 4.93 -3.74
C MET A 66 3.74 4.62 -5.13
N THR A 67 4.58 4.73 -6.17
CA THR A 67 4.18 4.41 -7.55
C THR A 67 3.76 2.95 -7.68
N ARG A 68 4.44 2.03 -7.00
CA ARG A 68 4.06 0.61 -6.98
C ARG A 68 2.66 0.41 -6.41
N ILE A 69 2.34 1.09 -5.33
CA ILE A 69 1.01 0.99 -4.70
C ILE A 69 -0.06 1.61 -5.60
N ASN A 70 0.16 2.81 -6.11
CA ASN A 70 -0.81 3.46 -6.99
C ASN A 70 -1.04 2.64 -8.27
N ASN A 71 0.01 2.06 -8.86
CA ASN A 71 -0.14 1.17 -10.02
C ASN A 71 -0.96 -0.09 -9.68
N ALA A 72 -0.77 -0.66 -8.49
CA ALA A 72 -1.59 -1.77 -8.04
C ALA A 72 -3.07 -1.38 -7.90
N LEU A 73 -3.35 -0.22 -7.32
CA LEU A 73 -4.72 0.31 -7.21
C LEU A 73 -5.34 0.62 -8.58
N PHE A 74 -4.58 1.18 -9.51
CA PHE A 74 -5.05 1.38 -10.89
C PHE A 74 -5.40 0.06 -11.58
N THR A 75 -4.55 -0.96 -11.47
CA THR A 75 -4.83 -2.28 -12.05
C THR A 75 -6.07 -2.90 -11.41
N TRP A 76 -6.20 -2.80 -10.09
CA TRP A 76 -7.41 -3.28 -9.40
C TRP A 76 -8.67 -2.56 -9.89
N LEU A 77 -8.62 -1.25 -10.04
CA LEU A 77 -9.73 -0.48 -10.60
C LEU A 77 -10.08 -0.93 -12.03
N GLU A 78 -9.07 -1.17 -12.88
CA GLU A 78 -9.27 -1.69 -14.25
C GLU A 78 -9.95 -3.07 -14.26
N VAL A 79 -9.57 -3.97 -13.34
CA VAL A 79 -10.20 -5.29 -13.16
C VAL A 79 -11.67 -5.14 -12.76
N ILE A 80 -11.96 -4.25 -11.81
CA ILE A 80 -13.35 -3.97 -11.39
C ILE A 80 -14.19 -3.47 -12.57
N LEU A 81 -13.66 -2.52 -13.35
CA LEU A 81 -14.35 -1.95 -14.51
C LEU A 81 -14.53 -2.95 -15.67
N ALA A 82 -13.70 -3.99 -15.74
CA ALA A 82 -13.81 -5.07 -16.70
C ALA A 82 -14.78 -6.19 -16.26
N PHE A 83 -15.32 -6.12 -15.04
CA PHE A 83 -16.26 -7.13 -14.55
C PHE A 83 -17.57 -7.08 -15.37
N PRO A 84 -18.04 -8.23 -15.92
CA PRO A 84 -19.28 -8.28 -16.71
C PRO A 84 -20.49 -7.80 -15.89
N GLY A 85 -21.20 -6.81 -16.42
CA GLY A 85 -22.36 -6.24 -15.72
C GLY A 85 -22.01 -5.15 -14.71
N SER A 86 -20.73 -4.78 -14.60
CA SER A 86 -20.32 -3.63 -13.78
C SER A 86 -20.97 -2.35 -14.27
N GLY A 87 -22.03 -2.24 -14.98
CA GLY A 87 -22.75 -1.02 -15.41
C GLY A 87 -22.34 0.29 -14.72
N VAL A 88 -21.09 0.36 -14.37
CA VAL A 88 -20.49 1.36 -13.52
C VAL A 88 -20.34 2.62 -14.33
N SER A 89 -21.33 3.47 -14.19
CA SER A 89 -21.16 4.89 -14.39
C SER A 89 -20.43 5.43 -13.15
N VAL A 90 -19.18 5.77 -13.29
CA VAL A 90 -18.57 6.68 -12.32
C VAL A 90 -19.33 7.98 -12.48
N ASP A 91 -20.14 8.37 -11.51
CA ASP A 91 -21.10 9.45 -11.59
C ASP A 91 -20.51 10.69 -12.28
N GLY A 92 -21.10 11.07 -13.43
CA GLY A 92 -20.71 12.24 -14.20
C GLY A 92 -19.46 12.11 -15.06
N VAL A 93 -18.82 10.94 -15.13
CA VAL A 93 -17.62 10.73 -15.95
C VAL A 93 -17.95 9.83 -17.13
N ALA A 94 -18.00 10.41 -18.32
CA ALA A 94 -18.39 9.73 -19.56
C ALA A 94 -17.43 8.58 -19.96
N GLU A 95 -16.16 8.65 -19.54
CA GLU A 95 -15.12 7.70 -19.91
C GLU A 95 -14.17 7.43 -18.73
N PRO A 96 -14.45 6.41 -17.90
CA PRO A 96 -13.62 6.07 -16.72
C PRO A 96 -12.14 5.89 -17.07
N ARG A 97 -11.81 5.32 -18.24
CA ARG A 97 -10.42 5.11 -18.68
C ARG A 97 -9.67 6.42 -18.93
N GLN A 98 -10.35 7.48 -19.41
CA GLN A 98 -9.72 8.79 -19.59
C GLN A 98 -9.39 9.43 -18.25
N VAL A 99 -10.25 9.28 -17.24
CA VAL A 99 -9.99 9.76 -15.88
C VAL A 99 -8.82 9.02 -15.25
N ILE A 100 -8.75 7.69 -15.40
CA ILE A 100 -7.62 6.90 -14.95
C ILE A 100 -6.32 7.39 -15.60
N ALA A 101 -6.31 7.62 -16.92
CA ALA A 101 -5.16 8.14 -17.63
C ALA A 101 -4.74 9.54 -17.15
N ALA A 102 -5.70 10.43 -16.90
CA ALA A 102 -5.46 11.76 -16.34
C ALA A 102 -4.87 11.67 -14.92
N MET A 103 -5.39 10.79 -14.07
CA MET A 103 -4.87 10.57 -12.72
C MET A 103 -3.45 9.99 -12.73
N ARG A 104 -3.16 9.06 -13.63
CA ARG A 104 -1.79 8.53 -13.80
C ARG A 104 -0.80 9.65 -14.17
N SER A 105 -1.21 10.61 -15.00
CA SER A 105 -0.37 11.74 -15.38
C SER A 105 -0.29 12.85 -14.32
N PHE A 106 -1.19 12.90 -13.36
CA PHE A 106 -1.19 13.86 -12.25
C PHE A 106 -0.16 13.48 -11.17
N GLY A 107 0.12 12.20 -10.99
CA GLY A 107 1.13 11.73 -10.02
C GLY A 107 2.52 12.36 -10.29
N PRO A 108 3.40 12.40 -9.27
CA PRO A 108 4.78 12.85 -9.47
C PRO A 108 5.53 11.90 -10.41
N GLY A 109 6.58 12.42 -11.02
CA GLY A 109 7.38 11.70 -11.99
C GLY A 109 8.84 12.14 -12.00
N ASP A 110 9.57 11.80 -13.07
CA ASP A 110 11.01 12.05 -13.17
C ASP A 110 11.38 13.54 -13.02
N GLY A 111 10.49 14.46 -13.42
CA GLY A 111 10.71 15.90 -13.23
C GLY A 111 10.74 16.32 -11.76
N ASP A 112 9.98 15.66 -10.90
CA ASP A 112 9.98 15.92 -9.46
C ASP A 112 11.30 15.42 -8.84
N LEU A 113 11.80 14.26 -9.27
CA LEU A 113 13.11 13.74 -8.82
C LEU A 113 14.26 14.63 -9.26
N VAL A 114 14.23 15.16 -10.50
CA VAL A 114 15.22 16.14 -10.96
C VAL A 114 15.20 17.37 -10.07
N ALA A 115 14.02 17.88 -9.68
CA ALA A 115 13.90 19.02 -8.80
C ALA A 115 14.43 18.74 -7.38
N VAL A 116 14.25 17.52 -6.85
CA VAL A 116 14.85 17.09 -5.57
C VAL A 116 16.38 17.03 -5.72
N ALA A 117 16.89 16.40 -6.77
CA ALA A 117 18.33 16.26 -7.01
C ALA A 117 19.01 17.63 -7.10
N LEU A 118 18.44 18.57 -7.86
CA LEU A 118 18.96 19.95 -7.96
C LEU A 118 18.98 20.66 -6.61
N ALA A 119 17.98 20.47 -5.76
CA ALA A 119 17.96 21.04 -4.42
C ALA A 119 19.03 20.40 -3.50
N CYS A 120 19.24 19.09 -3.62
CA CYS A 120 20.31 18.38 -2.90
C CYS A 120 21.69 18.83 -3.37
N ASP A 121 21.92 18.98 -4.67
CA ASP A 121 23.20 19.49 -5.23
C ASP A 121 23.48 20.91 -4.77
N ALA A 122 22.45 21.75 -4.64
CA ALA A 122 22.55 23.10 -4.09
C ALA A 122 22.69 23.14 -2.56
N GLN A 123 22.56 22.00 -1.89
CA GLN A 123 22.50 21.89 -0.44
C GLN A 123 21.40 22.76 0.21
N ASP A 124 20.27 22.89 -0.50
CA ASP A 124 19.09 23.68 -0.07
C ASP A 124 18.10 22.76 0.64
N LEU A 125 18.19 22.72 1.98
CA LEU A 125 17.36 21.89 2.85
C LEU A 125 15.86 22.17 2.68
N ASP A 126 15.49 23.45 2.65
CA ASP A 126 14.09 23.87 2.58
C ASP A 126 13.48 23.48 1.23
N ALA A 127 14.23 23.73 0.14
CA ALA A 127 13.79 23.34 -1.20
C ALA A 127 13.67 21.83 -1.35
N ALA A 128 14.66 21.05 -0.89
CA ALA A 128 14.62 19.60 -0.98
C ALA A 128 13.43 19.00 -0.21
N SER A 129 13.24 19.41 1.05
CA SER A 129 12.11 18.97 1.89
C SER A 129 10.76 19.36 1.28
N ALA A 130 10.61 20.58 0.77
CA ALA A 130 9.38 21.04 0.13
C ALA A 130 9.05 20.23 -1.15
N ARG A 131 10.06 19.82 -1.92
CA ARG A 131 9.87 18.97 -3.12
C ARG A 131 9.40 17.57 -2.76
N ILE A 132 10.03 16.95 -1.76
CA ILE A 132 9.62 15.61 -1.27
C ILE A 132 8.19 15.66 -0.74
N GLU A 133 7.83 16.68 0.06
CA GLU A 133 6.46 16.86 0.54
C GLU A 133 5.45 17.06 -0.59
N THR A 134 5.81 17.83 -1.62
CA THR A 134 4.96 18.00 -2.81
C THR A 134 4.70 16.67 -3.51
N MET A 135 5.71 15.82 -3.62
CA MET A 135 5.54 14.46 -4.16
C MET A 135 4.55 13.65 -3.34
N ARG A 136 4.69 13.67 -2.00
CA ARG A 136 3.78 12.98 -1.08
C ARG A 136 2.32 13.43 -1.28
N VAL A 137 2.08 14.74 -1.24
CA VAL A 137 0.72 15.30 -1.37
C VAL A 137 0.06 14.89 -2.68
N ARG A 138 0.80 14.96 -3.80
CA ARG A 138 0.26 14.54 -5.10
C ARG A 138 -0.03 13.05 -5.15
N MET A 139 0.85 12.22 -4.58
CA MET A 139 0.63 10.77 -4.51
C MET A 139 -0.54 10.40 -3.61
N ALA A 140 -0.66 11.06 -2.45
CA ALA A 140 -1.78 10.88 -1.52
C ALA A 140 -3.12 11.17 -2.21
N ALA A 141 -3.20 12.27 -2.95
CA ALA A 141 -4.42 12.64 -3.67
C ALA A 141 -4.85 11.56 -4.68
N VAL A 142 -3.89 10.97 -5.41
CA VAL A 142 -4.17 9.86 -6.34
C VAL A 142 -4.57 8.60 -5.58
N HIS A 143 -3.79 8.21 -4.57
CA HIS A 143 -4.02 7.04 -3.75
C HIS A 143 -5.43 7.04 -3.12
N ASP A 144 -5.77 8.11 -2.44
CA ASP A 144 -7.03 8.21 -1.70
C ASP A 144 -8.25 8.22 -2.62
N GLN A 145 -8.13 8.85 -3.79
CA GLN A 145 -9.19 8.80 -4.78
C GLN A 145 -9.39 7.39 -5.33
N LEU A 146 -8.31 6.63 -5.57
CA LEU A 146 -8.38 5.25 -6.02
C LEU A 146 -9.03 4.34 -4.96
N VAL A 147 -8.61 4.47 -3.70
CA VAL A 147 -9.19 3.71 -2.58
C VAL A 147 -10.68 4.00 -2.45
N TRP A 148 -11.08 5.29 -2.55
CA TRP A 148 -12.47 5.70 -2.53
C TRP A 148 -13.28 5.06 -3.65
N TRP A 149 -12.78 5.12 -4.88
CA TRP A 149 -13.48 4.53 -6.02
C TRP A 149 -13.61 3.01 -5.89
N ILE A 150 -12.54 2.32 -5.56
CA ILE A 150 -12.56 0.86 -5.37
C ILE A 150 -13.63 0.47 -4.34
N GLN A 151 -13.66 1.15 -3.18
CA GLN A 151 -14.67 0.90 -2.15
C GLN A 151 -16.10 1.03 -2.69
N HIS A 152 -16.38 2.12 -3.43
CA HIS A 152 -17.74 2.39 -3.91
C HIS A 152 -18.14 1.48 -5.07
N LEU A 153 -17.23 1.16 -5.96
CA LEU A 153 -17.49 0.25 -7.07
C LEU A 153 -17.74 -1.18 -6.59
N LEU A 154 -16.99 -1.64 -5.60
CA LEU A 154 -17.25 -2.95 -4.98
C LEU A 154 -18.59 -2.96 -4.25
N ALA A 155 -18.97 -1.86 -3.58
CA ALA A 155 -20.30 -1.72 -2.98
C ALA A 155 -21.41 -1.80 -4.02
N ASP A 156 -21.26 -1.14 -5.17
CA ASP A 156 -22.21 -1.19 -6.28
C ASP A 156 -22.33 -2.61 -6.86
N ILE A 157 -21.23 -3.33 -7.01
CA ILE A 157 -21.25 -4.74 -7.43
C ILE A 157 -22.01 -5.60 -6.41
N ALA A 158 -21.76 -5.42 -5.12
CA ALA A 158 -22.47 -6.16 -4.07
C ALA A 158 -23.96 -5.91 -4.09
N GLU A 159 -24.39 -4.69 -4.37
CA GLU A 159 -25.80 -4.31 -4.41
C GLU A 159 -26.50 -4.81 -5.68
N ARG A 160 -25.87 -4.68 -6.84
CA ARG A 160 -26.49 -5.02 -8.13
C ARG A 160 -26.41 -6.51 -8.47
N HIS A 161 -25.43 -7.21 -7.94
CA HIS A 161 -25.22 -8.62 -8.21
C HIS A 161 -25.31 -9.44 -6.92
N SER A 162 -24.19 -9.57 -6.19
CA SER A 162 -24.16 -10.23 -4.89
C SER A 162 -22.83 -9.96 -4.16
N GLU A 163 -22.75 -10.35 -2.90
CA GLU A 163 -21.52 -10.29 -2.11
C GLU A 163 -20.46 -11.26 -2.65
N GLU A 164 -20.88 -12.43 -3.16
CA GLU A 164 -19.99 -13.40 -3.81
C GLU A 164 -19.38 -12.84 -5.10
N ALA A 165 -20.10 -11.99 -5.84
CA ALA A 165 -19.54 -11.31 -7.01
C ALA A 165 -18.37 -10.39 -6.63
N VAL A 166 -18.43 -9.75 -5.46
CA VAL A 166 -17.27 -8.98 -4.93
C VAL A 166 -16.10 -9.89 -4.64
N ARG A 167 -16.32 -11.02 -3.96
CA ARG A 167 -15.28 -12.05 -3.74
C ARG A 167 -14.63 -12.46 -5.06
N ASP A 168 -15.42 -12.76 -6.06
CA ASP A 168 -14.93 -13.25 -7.36
C ASP A 168 -14.11 -12.17 -8.10
N VAL A 169 -14.50 -10.90 -7.99
CA VAL A 169 -13.70 -9.76 -8.50
C VAL A 169 -12.36 -9.65 -7.76
N VAL A 170 -12.35 -9.81 -6.44
CA VAL A 170 -11.11 -9.77 -5.65
C VAL A 170 -10.20 -10.95 -5.99
N ILE A 171 -10.75 -12.15 -6.16
CA ILE A 171 -9.98 -13.33 -6.61
C ILE A 171 -9.37 -13.07 -8.00
N ARG A 172 -10.15 -12.55 -8.94
CA ARG A 172 -9.63 -12.19 -10.26
C ARG A 172 -8.53 -11.14 -10.17
N THR A 173 -8.69 -10.15 -9.30
CA THR A 173 -7.64 -9.15 -9.06
C THR A 173 -6.38 -9.78 -8.49
N TYR A 174 -6.52 -10.76 -7.58
CA TYR A 174 -5.38 -11.53 -7.07
C TYR A 174 -4.63 -12.23 -8.20
N GLU A 175 -5.35 -12.90 -9.11
CA GLU A 175 -4.78 -13.61 -10.25
C GLU A 175 -3.99 -12.68 -11.21
N GLU A 176 -4.53 -11.50 -11.48
CA GLU A 176 -3.97 -10.56 -12.44
C GLU A 176 -2.87 -9.66 -11.85
N LEU A 177 -2.86 -9.45 -10.51
CA LEU A 177 -2.01 -8.44 -9.89
C LEU A 177 -1.12 -8.97 -8.77
N TRP A 178 -1.67 -9.76 -7.86
CA TRP A 178 -0.98 -10.05 -6.60
C TRP A 178 -0.31 -11.41 -6.56
N ARG A 179 -0.71 -12.36 -7.40
CA ARG A 179 -0.11 -13.69 -7.43
C ARG A 179 1.40 -13.63 -7.62
N ASP A 180 1.87 -12.91 -8.63
CA ASP A 180 3.30 -12.79 -8.92
C ASP A 180 4.04 -12.01 -7.83
N ARG A 181 3.40 -10.98 -7.29
CA ARG A 181 3.97 -10.19 -6.18
C ARG A 181 4.26 -11.06 -4.95
N TYR A 182 3.41 -12.04 -4.67
CA TYR A 182 3.54 -12.93 -3.52
C TYR A 182 4.16 -14.29 -3.87
N ALA A 183 4.59 -14.52 -5.11
CA ALA A 183 5.20 -15.79 -5.53
C ALA A 183 6.47 -16.13 -4.73
N ALA A 184 7.25 -15.12 -4.35
CA ALA A 184 8.45 -15.29 -3.54
C ALA A 184 8.16 -15.47 -2.03
N TRP A 185 6.94 -15.19 -1.56
CA TRP A 185 6.59 -15.20 -0.14
C TRP A 185 6.99 -16.48 0.62
N PRO A 186 6.77 -17.71 0.09
CA PRO A 186 7.18 -18.93 0.79
C PRO A 186 8.68 -19.07 1.00
N GLN A 187 9.50 -18.41 0.15
CA GLN A 187 10.97 -18.48 0.21
C GLN A 187 11.58 -17.40 1.12
N MET A 188 10.77 -16.41 1.53
CA MET A 188 11.22 -15.29 2.36
C MET A 188 11.42 -15.73 3.81
N THR A 189 12.46 -15.21 4.44
CA THR A 189 12.60 -15.19 5.89
C THR A 189 11.50 -14.34 6.54
N PRO A 190 11.21 -14.51 7.84
CA PRO A 190 10.25 -13.66 8.54
C PRO A 190 10.57 -12.15 8.44
N VAL A 191 11.86 -11.78 8.49
CA VAL A 191 12.30 -10.39 8.35
C VAL A 191 12.04 -9.85 6.95
N GLU A 192 12.32 -10.61 5.89
CA GLU A 192 12.02 -10.20 4.52
C GLU A 192 10.51 -10.06 4.28
N ARG A 193 9.69 -10.94 4.86
CA ARG A 193 8.22 -10.81 4.86
C ARG A 193 7.76 -9.53 5.56
N LEU A 194 8.39 -9.20 6.69
CA LEU A 194 8.13 -7.94 7.39
C LEU A 194 8.52 -6.74 6.52
N GLN A 195 9.72 -6.73 5.94
CA GLN A 195 10.22 -5.63 5.10
C GLN A 195 9.29 -5.33 3.92
N ILE A 196 8.87 -6.34 3.15
CA ILE A 196 7.94 -6.15 2.03
C ILE A 196 6.55 -5.72 2.49
N SER A 197 6.11 -6.16 3.68
CA SER A 197 4.83 -5.77 4.25
C SER A 197 4.83 -4.33 4.73
N VAL A 198 5.90 -3.91 5.40
CA VAL A 198 6.10 -2.52 5.83
C VAL A 198 6.22 -1.60 4.62
N GLU A 199 6.99 -1.97 3.58
CA GLU A 199 7.05 -1.23 2.32
C GLU A 199 5.66 -0.99 1.74
N GLY A 200 4.82 -2.03 1.68
CA GLY A 200 3.45 -1.90 1.21
C GLY A 200 2.66 -0.86 2.00
N MET A 201 2.78 -0.87 3.32
CA MET A 201 2.01 0.03 4.19
C MET A 201 2.58 1.45 4.22
N ARG A 202 3.89 1.62 4.05
CA ARG A 202 4.49 2.94 3.79
C ARG A 202 3.97 3.54 2.49
N GLY A 203 3.95 2.74 1.41
CA GLY A 203 3.42 3.17 0.11
C GLY A 203 1.91 3.44 0.11
N HIS A 204 1.15 2.87 1.05
CA HIS A 204 -0.24 3.23 1.35
C HIS A 204 -0.35 4.47 2.26
N LEU A 205 0.76 5.13 2.60
CA LEU A 205 0.78 6.31 3.44
C LEU A 205 0.11 6.11 4.81
N SER A 206 0.33 4.94 5.43
CA SER A 206 -0.18 4.67 6.78
C SER A 206 0.40 5.63 7.82
N GLY A 207 -0.21 5.69 8.99
CA GLY A 207 0.25 6.51 10.09
C GLY A 207 -0.24 7.96 10.06
N PRO A 208 0.17 8.76 11.04
CA PRO A 208 -0.25 10.14 11.17
C PRO A 208 0.13 10.99 9.95
N ARG A 209 -0.78 11.86 9.53
CA ARG A 209 -0.58 12.79 8.40
C ARG A 209 -0.28 12.11 7.06
N HIS A 210 -0.69 10.85 6.88
CA HIS A 210 -0.44 10.13 5.63
C HIS A 210 1.04 10.18 5.19
N ARG A 211 1.96 9.95 6.12
CA ARG A 211 3.40 9.99 5.81
C ARG A 211 4.00 8.62 5.50
N GLY A 212 3.30 7.55 5.84
CA GLY A 212 3.78 6.19 5.66
C GLY A 212 4.50 5.63 6.89
N ASP A 213 4.17 6.11 8.09
CA ASP A 213 4.72 5.57 9.33
C ASP A 213 3.97 4.30 9.74
N VAL A 214 4.72 3.27 10.14
CA VAL A 214 4.23 1.95 10.55
C VAL A 214 4.82 1.58 11.89
N GLY A 215 3.98 1.35 12.90
CA GLY A 215 4.44 0.78 14.16
C GLY A 215 4.92 -0.66 13.97
N ILE A 216 6.06 -1.01 14.55
CA ILE A 216 6.58 -2.38 14.51
C ILE A 216 6.87 -2.82 15.93
N ILE A 217 6.32 -3.97 16.32
CA ILE A 217 6.53 -4.59 17.62
C ILE A 217 6.99 -6.02 17.36
N GLU A 218 8.18 -6.34 17.86
CA GLU A 218 8.66 -7.72 17.84
C GLU A 218 8.13 -8.46 19.07
N GLU A 219 7.40 -9.54 18.81
CA GLU A 219 6.90 -10.48 19.82
C GLU A 219 7.71 -11.79 19.72
N ASP A 220 7.56 -12.69 20.66
CA ASP A 220 8.37 -13.92 20.71
C ASP A 220 8.19 -14.78 19.46
N ASP A 221 6.94 -14.92 18.97
CA ASP A 221 6.56 -15.81 17.88
C ASP A 221 6.26 -15.09 16.55
N ARG A 222 6.19 -13.74 16.55
CA ARG A 222 5.78 -12.95 15.40
C ARG A 222 6.24 -11.51 15.47
N PHE A 223 6.12 -10.81 14.36
CA PHE A 223 6.13 -9.34 14.30
C PHE A 223 4.70 -8.84 14.20
N ARG A 224 4.37 -7.79 14.94
CA ARG A 224 3.11 -7.07 14.83
C ARG A 224 3.35 -5.71 14.20
N MET A 225 2.70 -5.46 13.08
CA MET A 225 2.66 -4.15 12.42
C MET A 225 1.40 -3.42 12.89
N VAL A 226 1.55 -2.18 13.34
CA VAL A 226 0.46 -1.32 13.81
C VAL A 226 0.28 -0.16 12.86
N LEU A 227 -0.88 -0.07 12.24
CA LEU A 227 -1.23 0.97 11.27
C LEU A 227 -2.28 1.89 11.91
N ASP A 228 -1.89 3.09 12.30
CA ASP A 228 -2.77 4.04 13.01
C ASP A 228 -2.65 5.48 12.47
N PRO A 229 -3.54 5.87 11.55
CA PRO A 229 -4.49 5.05 10.82
C PRO A 229 -3.84 4.16 9.76
N CYS A 230 -4.54 3.09 9.36
CA CYS A 230 -4.24 2.44 8.10
C CYS A 230 -4.46 3.44 6.95
N GLY A 231 -3.50 3.53 6.04
CA GLY A 231 -3.53 4.50 4.94
C GLY A 231 -4.67 4.31 3.93
N SER A 232 -5.34 3.16 3.95
CA SER A 232 -6.48 2.86 3.06
C SER A 232 -7.79 2.75 3.85
N CYS A 233 -8.04 1.63 4.53
CA CYS A 233 -9.30 1.40 5.25
C CYS A 233 -9.52 2.42 6.39
N GLY A 234 -8.45 2.77 7.12
CA GLY A 234 -8.52 3.73 8.22
C GLY A 234 -8.89 5.13 7.73
N VAL A 235 -8.33 5.54 6.60
CA VAL A 235 -8.61 6.86 6.00
C VAL A 235 -10.04 6.95 5.49
N LEU A 236 -10.60 5.88 4.90
CA LEU A 236 -12.02 5.86 4.53
C LEU A 236 -12.91 6.20 5.73
N ARG A 237 -12.63 5.66 6.91
CA ARG A 237 -13.44 5.85 8.11
C ARG A 237 -13.16 7.18 8.84
N ARG A 238 -11.91 7.60 8.90
CA ARG A 238 -11.49 8.80 9.65
C ARG A 238 -11.44 10.06 8.80
N GLY A 239 -11.46 9.93 7.49
CA GLY A 239 -11.24 11.01 6.55
C GLY A 239 -9.74 11.26 6.31
N ASP A 240 -9.50 12.25 5.49
CA ASP A 240 -8.16 12.66 5.08
C ASP A 240 -7.84 14.02 5.70
N PRO A 241 -6.88 14.10 6.63
CA PRO A 241 -6.54 15.35 7.30
C PRO A 241 -5.86 16.37 6.36
N ASP A 242 -5.23 15.92 5.27
CA ASP A 242 -4.52 16.81 4.34
C ASP A 242 -5.50 17.55 3.41
N SER A 243 -6.48 16.84 2.87
CA SER A 243 -7.51 17.44 2.01
C SER A 243 -8.72 17.95 2.77
N GLY A 244 -8.84 17.62 4.06
CA GLY A 244 -10.02 17.92 4.87
C GLY A 244 -11.26 17.10 4.47
N ARG A 245 -11.11 16.06 3.65
CA ARG A 245 -12.22 15.17 3.29
C ARG A 245 -12.70 14.43 4.54
N PRO A 246 -14.00 14.49 4.86
CA PRO A 246 -14.53 13.79 6.02
C PRO A 246 -14.45 12.27 5.81
N GLY A 247 -14.32 11.52 6.90
CA GLY A 247 -14.50 10.09 6.89
C GLY A 247 -15.92 9.69 6.54
N CYS A 248 -16.08 8.47 6.06
CA CYS A 248 -17.38 7.86 5.83
C CYS A 248 -17.47 6.53 6.58
N ASP A 249 -18.68 6.07 6.82
CA ASP A 249 -18.92 4.68 7.17
C ASP A 249 -19.04 3.87 5.88
N PRO A 250 -18.00 3.14 5.46
CA PRO A 250 -18.01 2.47 4.18
C PRO A 250 -19.02 1.32 4.20
N ALA A 251 -19.83 1.23 3.15
CA ALA A 251 -20.68 0.07 2.93
C ALA A 251 -19.84 -1.22 2.98
N GLY A 252 -20.39 -2.27 3.57
CA GLY A 252 -19.68 -3.53 3.78
C GLY A 252 -20.60 -4.74 3.70
N THR A 253 -20.07 -5.89 4.06
CA THR A 253 -20.78 -7.17 4.03
C THR A 253 -22.05 -7.12 4.88
N ARG A 254 -23.16 -7.65 4.33
CA ARG A 254 -24.43 -7.80 5.01
C ARG A 254 -24.59 -9.18 5.64
N THR A 255 -23.77 -10.12 5.16
CA THR A 255 -23.72 -11.51 5.64
C THR A 255 -22.30 -11.79 6.15
N ALA A 256 -22.21 -12.63 7.19
CA ALA A 256 -20.92 -13.14 7.65
C ALA A 256 -20.46 -14.26 6.70
N HIS A 257 -19.33 -14.06 6.05
CA HIS A 257 -18.73 -15.04 5.16
C HIS A 257 -17.37 -15.48 5.72
N ASP A 258 -16.94 -16.69 5.40
CA ASP A 258 -15.61 -17.21 5.74
C ASP A 258 -14.48 -16.35 5.14
N TRP A 259 -14.72 -15.75 3.97
CA TRP A 259 -13.83 -14.81 3.30
C TRP A 259 -13.97 -13.35 3.80
N SER A 260 -14.76 -13.07 4.80
CA SER A 260 -14.91 -11.78 5.47
C SER A 260 -14.71 -11.88 6.99
N TRP A 261 -13.78 -12.75 7.43
CA TRP A 261 -13.52 -13.04 8.85
C TRP A 261 -14.75 -13.51 9.65
N ASN A 262 -15.74 -14.11 8.99
CA ASN A 262 -17.03 -14.46 9.58
C ASN A 262 -17.75 -13.25 10.22
N ARG A 263 -17.58 -12.05 9.66
CA ARG A 263 -18.16 -10.81 10.18
C ARG A 263 -19.07 -10.14 9.16
N VAL A 264 -20.06 -9.40 9.71
CA VAL A 264 -20.92 -8.47 9.01
C VAL A 264 -20.33 -7.07 9.16
N GLY A 265 -20.55 -6.19 8.16
CA GLY A 265 -20.10 -4.80 8.18
C GLY A 265 -18.63 -4.61 7.80
N VAL A 266 -17.97 -5.63 7.28
CA VAL A 266 -16.61 -5.49 6.74
C VAL A 266 -16.66 -4.64 5.48
N GLY A 267 -16.01 -3.47 5.47
CA GLY A 267 -15.98 -2.58 4.32
C GLY A 267 -15.44 -3.28 3.07
N TRP A 268 -16.06 -3.04 1.92
CA TRP A 268 -15.75 -3.77 0.68
C TRP A 268 -14.29 -3.66 0.26
N TYR A 269 -13.67 -2.50 0.48
CA TYR A 269 -12.23 -2.39 0.27
C TYR A 269 -11.43 -3.32 1.21
N ALA A 270 -11.84 -3.44 2.48
CA ALA A 270 -11.12 -4.25 3.48
C ALA A 270 -11.20 -5.76 3.19
N VAL A 271 -12.27 -6.21 2.53
CA VAL A 271 -12.49 -7.63 2.17
C VAL A 271 -11.32 -8.22 1.39
N HIS A 272 -10.60 -7.42 0.55
CA HIS A 272 -9.44 -7.95 -0.17
C HIS A 272 -8.35 -8.46 0.78
N SER A 273 -8.19 -7.83 1.92
CA SER A 273 -7.20 -8.29 2.91
C SER A 273 -7.59 -9.65 3.51
N ALA A 274 -8.88 -9.84 3.84
CA ALA A 274 -9.38 -11.13 4.31
C ALA A 274 -9.17 -12.23 3.26
N ILE A 275 -9.55 -11.94 2.02
CA ILE A 275 -9.47 -12.92 0.93
C ILE A 275 -8.02 -13.24 0.60
N VAL A 276 -7.20 -12.25 0.29
CA VAL A 276 -5.85 -12.44 -0.26
C VAL A 276 -4.85 -12.89 0.79
N MET A 277 -4.95 -12.36 2.02
CA MET A 277 -3.94 -12.62 3.04
C MET A 277 -4.26 -13.87 3.88
N GLU A 278 -5.53 -14.27 3.96
CA GLU A 278 -5.94 -15.35 4.85
C GLU A 278 -6.73 -16.44 4.11
N TRP A 279 -7.86 -16.12 3.50
CA TRP A 279 -8.79 -17.11 2.96
C TRP A 279 -8.21 -17.87 1.76
N LEU A 280 -7.69 -17.20 0.73
CA LEU A 280 -7.09 -17.86 -0.45
C LEU A 280 -5.93 -18.81 -0.09
N PRO A 281 -4.93 -18.40 0.72
CA PRO A 281 -3.90 -19.32 1.19
C PRO A 281 -4.49 -20.58 1.84
N GLN A 282 -5.52 -20.43 2.68
CA GLN A 282 -6.17 -21.55 3.35
C GLN A 282 -6.92 -22.46 2.37
N GLN A 283 -7.60 -21.93 1.35
CA GLN A 283 -8.22 -22.74 0.29
C GLN A 283 -7.17 -23.56 -0.48
N GLU A 284 -5.94 -23.09 -0.56
CA GLU A 284 -4.82 -23.78 -1.18
C GLU A 284 -4.04 -24.70 -0.21
N GLY A 285 -4.54 -24.90 1.02
CA GLY A 285 -3.89 -25.71 2.05
C GLY A 285 -2.60 -25.07 2.62
N ARG A 286 -2.45 -23.76 2.49
CA ARG A 286 -1.33 -22.98 3.02
C ARG A 286 -1.74 -22.17 4.24
N PRO A 287 -0.82 -21.88 5.17
CA PRO A 287 -1.15 -20.99 6.28
C PRO A 287 -1.44 -19.54 5.76
N PRO A 288 -2.20 -18.76 6.53
CA PRO A 288 -2.38 -17.34 6.27
C PRO A 288 -1.03 -16.62 6.08
N MET A 289 -0.96 -15.72 5.11
CA MET A 289 0.27 -14.96 4.87
C MET A 289 0.50 -13.88 5.92
N ARG A 290 -0.56 -13.13 6.21
CA ARG A 290 -0.56 -12.00 7.15
C ARG A 290 -1.93 -11.88 7.79
N PRO A 291 -2.22 -12.62 8.86
CA PRO A 291 -3.45 -12.44 9.64
C PRO A 291 -3.61 -10.97 10.07
N LEU A 292 -4.84 -10.49 10.06
CA LEU A 292 -5.17 -9.11 10.38
C LEU A 292 -6.16 -9.03 11.55
N ASP A 293 -6.07 -7.93 12.30
CA ASP A 293 -7.05 -7.54 13.30
C ASP A 293 -7.32 -6.04 13.22
N GLY A 294 -8.58 -5.64 13.36
CA GLY A 294 -8.99 -4.24 13.40
C GLY A 294 -9.06 -3.52 12.04
N CYS A 295 -8.85 -4.21 10.92
CA CYS A 295 -8.87 -3.59 9.58
C CYS A 295 -10.26 -3.02 9.20
N ASP A 296 -11.32 -3.54 9.80
CA ASP A 296 -12.71 -3.16 9.59
C ASP A 296 -13.24 -2.17 10.66
N THR A 297 -12.39 -1.68 11.53
CA THR A 297 -12.75 -0.76 12.62
C THR A 297 -12.18 0.64 12.41
N SER A 298 -12.60 1.59 13.25
CA SER A 298 -12.00 2.92 13.33
C SER A 298 -10.73 2.95 14.19
N GLY A 299 -10.37 1.84 14.82
CA GLY A 299 -9.16 1.66 15.61
C GLY A 299 -7.92 1.37 14.75
N PRO A 300 -6.76 1.18 15.38
CA PRO A 300 -5.56 0.71 14.69
C PRO A 300 -5.80 -0.63 14.00
N CYS A 301 -5.25 -0.80 12.81
CA CYS A 301 -5.20 -2.08 12.12
C CYS A 301 -3.89 -2.78 12.49
N ASN A 302 -3.97 -4.02 12.94
CA ASN A 302 -2.81 -4.82 13.29
C ASN A 302 -2.61 -5.93 12.25
N TRP A 303 -1.38 -6.10 11.79
CA TRP A 303 -0.98 -7.16 10.88
C TRP A 303 0.10 -8.02 11.53
N PHE A 304 -0.01 -9.33 11.39
CA PHE A 304 0.88 -10.27 12.05
C PHE A 304 1.72 -11.03 11.02
N ILE A 305 3.04 -11.02 11.22
CA ILE A 305 4.01 -11.81 10.44
C ILE A 305 4.59 -12.87 11.37
N HIS A 306 4.09 -14.08 11.30
CA HIS A 306 4.58 -15.16 12.14
C HIS A 306 6.01 -15.56 11.76
N LYS A 307 6.88 -15.75 12.77
CA LYS A 307 8.27 -16.22 12.60
C LYS A 307 8.27 -17.66 12.08
N ASP A 308 7.35 -18.47 12.56
CA ASP A 308 6.99 -19.76 11.96
C ASP A 308 5.60 -19.64 11.29
N PRO A 309 5.53 -19.67 9.95
CA PRO A 309 4.25 -19.55 9.25
C PRO A 309 3.23 -20.65 9.62
N SER A 310 3.70 -21.83 10.01
CA SER A 310 2.80 -22.95 10.40
C SER A 310 2.07 -22.69 11.72
N ALA A 311 2.56 -21.77 12.53
CA ALA A 311 1.95 -21.33 13.78
C ALA A 311 0.84 -20.27 13.58
N ALA A 312 0.66 -19.74 12.36
CA ALA A 312 -0.40 -18.79 12.08
C ALA A 312 -1.77 -19.47 12.27
N PRO A 313 -2.66 -18.89 13.10
CA PRO A 313 -3.97 -19.49 13.33
C PRO A 313 -4.77 -19.57 12.03
N ALA A 314 -5.46 -20.69 11.84
CA ALA A 314 -6.40 -20.86 10.74
C ALA A 314 -7.66 -20.01 11.04
N GLY A 315 -7.75 -18.85 10.44
CA GLY A 315 -8.84 -17.88 10.67
C GLY A 315 -8.53 -16.91 11.82
N ALA A 316 -8.86 -15.62 11.62
CA ALA A 316 -8.88 -14.70 12.74
C ALA A 316 -9.98 -15.09 13.73
N PRO A 317 -9.79 -14.87 15.05
CA PRO A 317 -10.79 -15.19 16.07
C PRO A 317 -12.10 -14.43 15.86
#